data_6b502c23d54fa7e088dc06fd79b153e4
#
_entry.id   6b502c23d54fa7e088dc06fd79b153e4
#
_cell.length_a   1.000
_cell.length_b   1.000
_cell.length_c   1.000
_cell.angle_alpha   90.00
_cell.angle_beta   90.00
_cell.angle_gamma   90.00
#
_symmetry.space_group_name_H-M   'P 1'
#
loop_
_entity.id
_entity.type
_entity.pdbx_description
1 polymer ?
#
loop_
_entity_poly.entity_id
_entity_poly.type
_entity_poly.pdbx_seq_one_letter_code
_entity_poly.pdbx_strand_id
1 'polypeptide(L)' 'MLYSDPSEVRERLELLRIEHDLACSIGLDEDPEYMADLKRQLATWEAAWIGARVTEIAVTRAERRGRPQG' A
#
# COMPACT_ATOMS: atom_id res chain seq x y z
N MET A 1 12.79 7.08 6.88
CA MET A 1 11.89 7.45 6.69
C MET A 1 10.94 7.00 6.92
N LEU A 2 10.19 7.34 6.99
CA LEU A 2 9.52 6.98 7.60
C LEU A 2 8.20 7.12 7.26
N TYR A 3 7.73 8.14 6.81
CA TYR A 3 6.36 8.33 6.46
C TYR A 3 6.23 8.29 4.98
N SER A 4 5.43 7.40 4.49
CA SER A 4 5.14 7.33 3.07
C SER A 4 3.83 8.04 2.82
N ASP A 5 3.85 8.92 1.85
CA ASP A 5 2.65 9.61 1.43
C ASP A 5 1.65 8.59 0.89
N PRO A 6 0.38 8.64 1.30
CA PRO A 6 -0.61 7.69 0.78
C PRO A 6 -0.68 7.64 -0.74
N SER A 7 -0.46 8.76 -1.42
CA SER A 7 -0.46 8.76 -2.89
C SER A 7 0.68 7.92 -3.44
N GLU A 8 1.86 7.99 -2.83
CA GLU A 8 3.01 7.21 -3.29
C GLU A 8 2.77 5.73 -3.06
N VAL A 9 2.20 5.39 -1.92
CA VAL A 9 1.91 4.00 -1.61
C VAL A 9 0.92 3.44 -2.60
N ARG A 10 -0.13 4.18 -2.89
CA ARG A 10 -1.15 3.77 -3.84
C ARG A 10 -0.56 3.57 -5.23
N GLU A 11 0.29 4.49 -5.66
CA GLU A 11 0.92 4.40 -6.96
C GLU A 11 1.79 3.15 -7.05
N ARG A 12 2.54 2.86 -6.00
CA ARG A 12 3.38 1.68 -5.97
C ARG A 12 2.54 0.40 -6.03
N LEU A 13 1.41 0.40 -5.31
CA LEU A 13 0.51 -0.75 -5.35
C LEU A 13 -0.05 -0.97 -6.74
N GLU A 14 -0.43 0.10 -7.43
CA GLU A 14 -0.96 -0.02 -8.77
C GLU A 14 0.09 -0.59 -9.72
N LEU A 15 1.33 -0.12 -9.60
CA LEU A 15 2.41 -0.63 -10.44
C LEU A 15 2.67 -2.11 -10.17
N LEU A 16 2.63 -2.52 -8.90
CA LEU A 16 2.84 -3.91 -8.55
C LEU A 16 1.71 -4.79 -9.06
N ARG A 17 0.49 -4.30 -9.06
CA ARG A 17 -0.64 -5.05 -9.59
C ARG A 17 -0.54 -5.21 -11.09
N ILE A 18 -0.09 -4.17 -11.78
CA ILE A 18 0.14 -4.24 -13.22
C ILE A 18 1.24 -5.26 -13.50
N GLU A 19 2.30 -5.25 -12.71
CA GLU A 19 3.38 -6.22 -12.87
C GLU A 19 2.86 -7.64 -12.67
N HIS A 20 2.03 -7.83 -11.66
CA HIS A 20 1.46 -9.14 -11.38
C HIS A 20 0.64 -9.65 -12.58
N ASP A 21 -0.22 -8.80 -13.11
CA ASP A 21 -1.06 -9.19 -14.25
C ASP A 21 -0.23 -9.48 -15.48
N LEU A 22 0.80 -8.67 -15.71
CA LEU A 22 1.67 -8.87 -16.85
C LEU A 22 2.46 -10.17 -16.69
N ALA A 23 2.96 -10.42 -15.48
CA ALA A 23 3.71 -11.63 -15.20
C ALA A 23 2.86 -12.87 -15.48
N CYS A 24 1.60 -12.83 -15.06
CA CYS A 24 0.69 -13.95 -15.31
C CYS A 24 0.48 -14.14 -16.81
N SER A 25 0.36 -13.05 -17.56
CA SER A 25 0.06 -13.18 -18.98
C SER A 25 1.26 -13.67 -19.78
N ILE A 26 2.49 -13.51 -19.31
CA ILE A 26 3.66 -14.01 -20.02
C ILE A 26 4.24 -15.29 -19.42
N GLY A 27 3.54 -15.89 -18.45
CA GLY A 27 3.92 -17.18 -17.91
C GLY A 27 4.86 -17.15 -16.73
N LEU A 28 5.18 -15.99 -16.20
CA LEU A 28 6.04 -15.90 -15.01
C LEU A 28 5.36 -16.40 -13.75
N ASP A 29 4.04 -16.58 -13.81
CA ASP A 29 3.31 -17.15 -12.69
C ASP A 29 3.70 -18.60 -12.41
N GLU A 30 4.42 -19.22 -13.33
CA GLU A 30 4.92 -20.58 -13.11
C GLU A 30 6.23 -20.59 -12.33
N ASP A 31 6.84 -19.42 -12.11
CA ASP A 31 8.06 -19.31 -11.34
C ASP A 31 7.67 -19.02 -9.89
N PRO A 32 7.75 -20.02 -8.99
CA PRO A 32 7.30 -19.82 -7.61
C PRO A 32 8.12 -18.82 -6.83
N GLU A 33 9.41 -18.71 -7.12
CA GLU A 33 10.25 -17.74 -6.40
C GLU A 33 9.89 -16.32 -6.79
N TYR A 34 9.71 -16.11 -8.10
CA TYR A 34 9.34 -14.79 -8.59
C TYR A 34 7.98 -14.36 -8.02
N MET A 35 7.02 -15.27 -8.07
CA MET A 35 5.68 -14.96 -7.60
C MET A 35 5.63 -14.76 -6.09
N ALA A 36 6.42 -15.53 -5.35
CA ALA A 36 6.49 -15.36 -3.90
C ALA A 36 7.04 -13.98 -3.53
N ASP A 37 8.08 -13.55 -4.24
CA ASP A 37 8.67 -12.25 -3.99
C ASP A 37 7.68 -11.13 -4.33
N LEU A 38 7.01 -11.25 -5.46
CA LEU A 38 6.04 -10.26 -5.89
C LEU A 38 4.88 -10.16 -4.89
N LYS A 39 4.38 -11.29 -4.44
CA LYS A 39 3.30 -11.31 -3.45
C LYS A 39 3.74 -10.71 -2.12
N ARG A 40 4.99 -10.95 -1.75
CA ARG A 40 5.53 -10.37 -0.52
C ARG A 40 5.58 -8.85 -0.64
N GLN A 41 6.01 -8.34 -1.78
CA GLN A 41 6.03 -6.90 -2.02
C GLN A 41 4.63 -6.32 -1.99
N LEU A 42 3.68 -6.99 -2.62
CA LEU A 42 2.29 -6.54 -2.60
C LEU A 42 1.76 -6.46 -1.17
N ALA A 43 2.02 -7.50 -0.38
CA ALA A 43 1.55 -7.52 1.00
C ALA A 43 2.17 -6.39 1.81
N THR A 44 3.47 -6.13 1.59
CA THR A 44 4.16 -5.06 2.29
C THR A 44 3.52 -3.70 1.97
N TRP A 45 3.27 -3.46 0.70
CA TRP A 45 2.72 -2.17 0.30
C TRP A 45 1.25 -2.02 0.64
N GLU A 46 0.52 -3.14 0.67
CA GLU A 46 -0.87 -3.11 1.13
C GLU A 46 -0.93 -2.78 2.62
N ALA A 47 -0.04 -3.36 3.40
CA ALA A 47 0.03 -3.04 4.82
C ALA A 47 0.39 -1.57 5.03
N ALA A 48 1.32 -1.05 4.22
CA ALA A 48 1.69 0.35 4.29
C ALA A 48 0.51 1.26 3.93
N TRP A 49 -0.26 0.86 2.94
CA TRP A 49 -1.44 1.62 2.53
C TRP A 49 -2.47 1.69 3.65
N ILE A 50 -2.75 0.54 4.26
CA ILE A 50 -3.69 0.47 5.37
C ILE A 50 -3.19 1.34 6.52
N GLY A 51 -1.90 1.22 6.85
CA GLY A 51 -1.31 2.03 7.92
C GLY A 51 -1.42 3.51 7.65
N ALA A 52 -1.15 3.93 6.41
CA ALA A 52 -1.25 5.33 6.05
C ALA A 52 -2.67 5.84 6.16
N ARG A 53 -3.65 5.02 5.74
CA ARG A 53 -5.05 5.41 5.84
C ARG A 53 -5.51 5.50 7.29
N VAL A 54 -5.10 4.56 8.11
CA VAL A 54 -5.45 4.58 9.51
C VAL A 54 -4.87 5.81 10.21
N THR A 55 -3.61 6.11 9.90
CA THR A 55 -2.95 7.29 10.47
C THR A 55 -3.68 8.57 10.05
N GLU A 56 -4.04 8.66 8.79
CA GLU A 56 -4.75 9.81 8.26
C GLU A 56 -6.08 10.00 8.98
N ILE A 57 -6.82 8.93 9.16
CA ILE A 57 -8.10 8.98 9.85
C ILE A 57 -7.92 9.38 11.30
N ALA A 58 -6.90 8.81 11.96
CA ALA A 58 -6.64 9.11 13.35
C ALA A 58 -6.27 10.58 13.56
N VAL A 59 -5.44 11.11 12.66
CA VAL A 59 -5.06 12.52 12.74
C VAL A 59 -6.28 13.42 12.54
N THR A 60 -7.10 13.10 11.56
CA THR A 60 -8.30 13.86 11.28
C THR A 60 -9.23 13.87 12.49
N ARG A 61 -9.41 12.73 13.11
CA ARG A 61 -10.28 12.64 14.28
C ARG A 61 -9.70 13.40 15.46
N ALA A 62 -8.40 13.32 15.64
CA ALA A 62 -7.74 14.04 16.73
C ALA A 62 -7.91 15.53 16.54
N GLU A 63 -7.78 16.00 15.32
CA GLU A 63 -7.96 17.42 15.05
C GLU A 63 -9.36 17.88 15.35
N ARG A 64 -10.34 17.07 15.05
CA ARG A 64 -11.73 17.42 15.35
C ARG A 64 -11.99 17.46 16.83
N ARG A 65 -11.44 16.49 17.56
CA ARG A 65 -11.66 16.44 18.99
C ARG A 65 -10.88 17.49 19.74
N GLY A 66 -9.69 17.78 19.25
CA GLY A 66 -8.83 18.75 19.92
C GLY A 66 -9.30 20.17 19.74
N ARG A 67 -10.29 20.39 18.90
CA ARG A 67 -10.77 21.72 18.67
C ARG A 67 -11.50 22.22 19.90
N PRO A 68 -11.13 23.38 20.41
CA PRO A 68 -11.81 23.90 21.58
C PRO A 68 -13.27 24.10 21.28
N GLN A 69 -14.06 23.74 22.25
CA GLN A 69 -15.46 23.90 22.09
C GLN A 69 -15.85 25.22 22.66
N GLY A 70 -16.14 26.09 21.90
CA GLY A 70 -16.67 27.36 22.31
C GLY A 70 -15.82 28.09 23.23
#